data_9f9ea7ab63c1d46b4c26f650d9676447
#
_entry.id   9f9ea7ab63c1d46b4c26f650d9676447
#
_cell.length_a   1.000
_cell.length_b   1.000
_cell.length_c   1.000
_cell.angle_alpha   90.00
_cell.angle_beta   90.00
_cell.angle_gamma   90.00
#
_symmetry.space_group_name_H-M   'P 1'
#
loop_
_entity.id
_entity.type
_entity.pdbx_description
1 polymer ?
#
loop_
_entity_poly.entity_id
_entity_poly.type
_entity_poly.pdbx_seq_one_letter_code
_entity_poly.pdbx_strand_id
1 'polypeptide(L)'
;CCGDKTSEDCKKKIEFLKQYELDIYGFIHKNGKGELVGGVEYLPAKVIPYDIPHDDDIAFLTCVYMTDAAYDYKSAPLMELEKYLAGEYKRILAISDEKGVFPNGDLDFFISNGFQDEGVIFEDENYCRLHLVTKKL
;
A
#
# COMPACT_ATOMS: atom_id res chain seq x y z
N CYS A 1 9.08 -3.03 6.09
CA CYS A 1 10.10 -3.49 5.12
C CYS A 1 10.50 -2.41 4.14
N CYS A 2 9.77 -1.33 4.09
CA CYS A 2 9.99 -0.25 3.13
C CYS A 2 11.33 0.45 3.40
N GLY A 3 12.32 0.19 2.57
CA GLY A 3 13.65 0.81 2.66
C GLY A 3 14.70 0.02 3.44
N ASP A 4 14.34 -0.83 4.39
CA ASP A 4 15.31 -1.68 5.11
C ASP A 4 15.20 -3.15 4.71
N LYS A 5 16.03 -3.55 3.74
CA LYS A 5 16.10 -4.93 3.26
C LYS A 5 16.61 -5.93 4.29
N THR A 6 17.18 -5.45 5.40
CA THR A 6 17.74 -6.30 6.47
C THR A 6 16.73 -6.57 7.57
N SER A 7 15.61 -5.83 7.60
CA SER A 7 14.56 -6.00 8.60
C SER A 7 13.92 -7.39 8.54
N GLU A 8 13.47 -7.90 9.68
CA GLU A 8 12.80 -9.19 9.78
C GLU A 8 11.48 -9.21 8.97
N ASP A 9 10.75 -8.10 8.97
CA ASP A 9 9.51 -7.98 8.20
C ASP A 9 9.75 -7.99 6.69
N CYS A 10 10.86 -7.41 6.22
CA CYS A 10 11.24 -7.49 4.81
C CYS A 10 11.59 -8.93 4.41
N LYS A 11 12.28 -9.69 5.27
CA LYS A 11 12.57 -11.10 5.03
C LYS A 11 11.30 -11.93 4.95
N LYS A 12 10.37 -11.77 5.89
CA LYS A 12 9.07 -12.45 5.88
C LYS A 12 8.27 -12.14 4.60
N LYS A 13 8.27 -10.89 4.16
CA LYS A 13 7.63 -10.51 2.90
C LYS A 13 8.27 -11.20 1.70
N ILE A 14 9.60 -11.25 1.63
CA ILE A 14 10.34 -11.93 0.55
C ILE A 14 10.04 -13.44 0.56
N GLU A 15 10.00 -14.07 1.74
CA GLU A 15 9.67 -15.49 1.87
C GLU A 15 8.25 -15.78 1.41
N PHE A 16 7.28 -14.95 1.78
CA PHE A 16 5.89 -15.05 1.30
C PHE A 16 5.81 -14.96 -0.22
N LEU A 17 6.45 -13.95 -0.83
CA LEU A 17 6.46 -13.79 -2.28
C LEU A 17 7.08 -15.01 -3.00
N LYS A 18 8.18 -15.55 -2.47
CA LYS A 18 8.83 -16.75 -3.01
C LYS A 18 7.95 -17.99 -2.86
N GLN A 19 7.31 -18.17 -1.71
CA GLN A 19 6.44 -19.32 -1.44
C GLN A 19 5.27 -19.42 -2.41
N TYR A 20 4.72 -18.29 -2.81
CA TYR A 20 3.57 -18.21 -3.72
C TYR A 20 3.96 -17.82 -5.15
N GLU A 21 5.25 -17.80 -5.48
CA GLU A 21 5.78 -17.44 -6.80
C GLU A 21 5.21 -16.09 -7.32
N LEU A 22 5.12 -15.11 -6.41
CA LEU A 22 4.55 -13.80 -6.70
C LEU A 22 5.63 -12.78 -7.06
N ASP A 23 5.39 -12.02 -8.11
CA ASP A 23 6.10 -10.78 -8.40
C ASP A 23 5.36 -9.60 -7.78
N ILE A 24 6.08 -8.73 -7.07
CA ILE A 24 5.54 -7.48 -6.56
C ILE A 24 5.89 -6.35 -7.51
N TYR A 25 4.90 -5.53 -7.81
CA TYR A 25 5.03 -4.39 -8.71
C TYR A 25 4.79 -3.08 -7.99
N GLY A 26 5.38 -2.00 -8.50
CA GLY A 26 5.18 -0.70 -7.90
C GLY A 26 5.97 0.41 -8.60
N PHE A 27 5.85 1.60 -8.04
CA PHE A 27 6.57 2.80 -8.47
C PHE A 27 7.43 3.32 -7.35
N ILE A 28 8.64 3.73 -7.69
CA ILE A 28 9.57 4.39 -6.77
C ILE A 28 9.79 5.82 -7.21
N HIS A 29 9.92 6.72 -6.25
CA HIS A 29 10.28 8.10 -6.46
C HIS A 29 11.72 8.34 -6.01
N LYS A 30 12.52 8.93 -6.87
CA LYS A 30 13.90 9.31 -6.57
C LYS A 30 14.06 10.83 -6.65
N ASN A 31 14.85 11.39 -5.75
CA ASN A 31 15.24 12.81 -5.82
C ASN A 31 16.25 13.07 -6.94
N GLY A 32 16.65 14.33 -7.12
CA GLY A 32 17.64 14.74 -8.12
C GLY A 32 19.04 14.13 -7.93
N LYS A 33 19.32 13.52 -6.77
CA LYS A 33 20.57 12.79 -6.47
C LYS A 33 20.46 11.28 -6.71
N GLY A 34 19.29 10.81 -7.12
CA GLY A 34 19.02 9.37 -7.34
C GLY A 34 18.71 8.58 -6.08
N GLU A 35 18.53 9.26 -4.92
CA GLU A 35 18.16 8.62 -3.66
C GLU A 35 16.67 8.28 -3.65
N LEU A 36 16.31 7.11 -3.12
CA LEU A 36 14.93 6.67 -2.96
C LEU A 36 14.24 7.51 -1.89
N VAL A 37 13.16 8.21 -2.23
CA VAL A 37 12.46 9.12 -1.33
C VAL A 37 10.99 8.75 -1.10
N GLY A 38 10.44 7.87 -1.89
CA GLY A 38 9.08 7.37 -1.73
C GLY A 38 8.75 6.25 -2.67
N GLY A 39 7.59 5.64 -2.49
CA GLY A 39 7.14 4.58 -3.37
C GLY A 39 5.81 3.98 -3.00
N VAL A 40 5.31 3.16 -3.88
CA VAL A 40 4.07 2.41 -3.74
C VAL A 40 4.24 1.03 -4.35
N GLU A 41 3.68 0.02 -3.69
CA GLU A 41 3.71 -1.38 -4.16
C GLU A 41 2.31 -1.97 -4.12
N TYR A 42 2.02 -2.89 -5.03
CA TYR A 42 0.76 -3.61 -5.06
C TYR A 42 0.92 -5.09 -5.42
N LEU A 43 -0.08 -5.86 -5.07
CA LEU A 43 -0.34 -7.23 -5.53
C LEU A 43 -1.80 -7.34 -5.97
N PRO A 44 -2.16 -8.33 -6.81
CA PRO A 44 -3.57 -8.69 -7.01
C PRO A 44 -4.23 -9.03 -5.67
N ALA A 45 -5.43 -8.52 -5.42
CA ALA A 45 -6.13 -8.77 -4.14
C ALA A 45 -6.36 -10.27 -3.88
N LYS A 46 -6.54 -11.07 -4.92
CA LYS A 46 -6.78 -12.51 -4.84
C LYS A 46 -5.69 -13.34 -4.14
N VAL A 47 -4.47 -12.80 -4.05
CA VAL A 47 -3.35 -13.49 -3.38
C VAL A 47 -3.11 -13.00 -1.96
N ILE A 48 -3.85 -12.01 -1.49
CA ILE A 48 -3.69 -11.39 -0.18
C ILE A 48 -4.37 -12.25 0.89
N PRO A 49 -3.67 -12.63 1.98
CA PRO A 49 -4.20 -13.53 2.99
C PRO A 49 -5.04 -12.82 4.07
N TYR A 50 -5.77 -11.77 3.71
CA TYR A 50 -6.66 -11.03 4.60
C TYR A 50 -8.12 -11.28 4.24
N ASP A 51 -9.03 -11.05 5.17
CA ASP A 51 -10.48 -11.10 4.93
C ASP A 51 -10.94 -9.80 4.24
N ILE A 52 -10.68 -9.73 2.94
CA ILE A 52 -10.98 -8.61 2.05
C ILE A 52 -11.61 -9.14 0.75
N PRO A 53 -12.22 -8.31 -0.10
CA PRO A 53 -12.63 -8.74 -1.45
C PRO A 53 -11.44 -9.25 -2.28
N HIS A 54 -11.60 -10.43 -2.91
CA HIS A 54 -10.55 -11.14 -3.67
C HIS A 54 -10.85 -11.24 -5.17
N ASP A 55 -11.65 -10.33 -5.73
CA ASP A 55 -11.99 -10.34 -7.16
C ASP A 55 -10.74 -10.10 -8.03
N ASP A 56 -10.74 -10.67 -9.24
CA ASP A 56 -9.60 -10.59 -10.17
C ASP A 56 -9.31 -9.16 -10.67
N ASP A 57 -10.31 -8.28 -10.60
CA ASP A 57 -10.20 -6.88 -11.03
C ASP A 57 -9.87 -5.89 -9.91
N ILE A 58 -9.33 -6.40 -8.80
CA ILE A 58 -8.92 -5.61 -7.63
C ILE A 58 -7.41 -5.69 -7.41
N ALA A 59 -6.75 -4.53 -7.32
CA ALA A 59 -5.37 -4.41 -6.85
C ALA A 59 -5.35 -4.08 -5.36
N PHE A 60 -4.42 -4.64 -4.60
CA PHE A 60 -4.21 -4.36 -3.19
C PHE A 60 -2.86 -3.67 -2.96
N LEU A 61 -2.88 -2.49 -2.34
CA LEU A 61 -1.65 -1.78 -1.96
C LEU A 61 -0.99 -2.48 -0.77
N THR A 62 0.19 -2.99 -0.98
CA THR A 62 0.99 -3.65 0.06
C THR A 62 1.88 -2.68 0.82
N CYS A 63 2.21 -1.55 0.21
CA CYS A 63 3.04 -0.52 0.83
C CYS A 63 2.88 0.83 0.14
N VAL A 64 2.74 1.88 0.95
CA VAL A 64 2.89 3.29 0.53
C VAL A 64 3.82 3.96 1.54
N TYR A 65 4.95 4.49 1.09
CA TYR A 65 5.97 5.04 1.99
C TYR A 65 6.63 6.30 1.45
N MET A 66 7.20 7.08 2.37
CA MET A 66 8.07 8.22 2.08
C MET A 66 9.23 8.27 3.07
N THR A 67 10.34 8.86 2.64
CA THR A 67 11.55 9.05 3.47
C THR A 67 11.84 10.50 3.82
N ASP A 68 11.19 11.45 3.11
CA ASP A 68 11.34 12.89 3.33
C ASP A 68 9.96 13.54 3.46
N ALA A 69 9.69 14.12 4.63
CA ALA A 69 8.42 14.78 4.93
C ALA A 69 8.28 16.18 4.29
N ALA A 70 9.35 16.74 3.71
CA ALA A 70 9.30 18.05 3.04
C ALA A 70 8.52 18.01 1.72
N TYR A 71 8.30 16.82 1.16
CA TYR A 71 7.55 16.60 -0.07
C TYR A 71 6.54 15.48 0.10
N ASP A 72 5.45 15.55 -0.65
CA ASP A 72 4.47 14.47 -0.72
C ASP A 72 4.90 13.38 -1.70
N TYR A 73 5.85 12.57 -1.27
CA TYR A 73 6.36 11.44 -2.04
C TYR A 73 5.45 10.21 -2.02
N LYS A 74 4.35 10.24 -1.27
CA LYS A 74 3.33 9.18 -1.28
C LYS A 74 2.30 9.38 -2.38
N SER A 75 1.75 10.60 -2.49
CA SER A 75 0.69 10.88 -3.46
C SER A 75 1.20 10.77 -4.90
N ALA A 76 2.39 11.24 -5.22
CA ALA A 76 2.91 11.18 -6.58
C ALA A 76 3.09 9.74 -7.09
N PRO A 77 3.75 8.80 -6.37
CA PRO A 77 3.80 7.39 -6.76
C PRO A 77 2.43 6.73 -6.83
N LEU A 78 1.51 7.06 -5.90
CA LEU A 78 0.16 6.53 -5.89
C LEU A 78 -0.62 6.94 -7.14
N MET A 79 -0.56 8.20 -7.55
CA MET A 79 -1.22 8.70 -8.76
C MET A 79 -0.67 8.01 -10.04
N GLU A 80 0.62 7.76 -10.11
CA GLU A 80 1.22 7.04 -11.25
C GLU A 80 0.77 5.56 -11.26
N LEU A 81 0.69 4.93 -10.10
CA LEU A 81 0.16 3.58 -9.99
C LEU A 81 -1.31 3.50 -10.42
N GLU A 82 -2.15 4.45 -10.00
CA GLU A 82 -3.55 4.51 -10.40
C GLU A 82 -3.71 4.57 -11.93
N LYS A 83 -2.93 5.42 -12.59
CA LYS A 83 -2.93 5.51 -14.08
C LYS A 83 -2.51 4.19 -14.73
N TYR A 84 -1.49 3.55 -14.17
CA TYR A 84 -0.99 2.27 -14.68
C TYR A 84 -2.03 1.16 -14.54
N LEU A 85 -2.73 1.11 -13.39
CA LEU A 85 -3.70 0.05 -13.07
C LEU A 85 -5.06 0.24 -13.78
N ALA A 86 -5.43 1.45 -14.16
CA ALA A 86 -6.76 1.79 -14.69
C ALA A 86 -7.18 1.00 -15.96
N GLY A 87 -6.21 0.41 -16.69
CA GLY A 87 -6.49 -0.46 -17.84
C GLY A 87 -6.71 -1.93 -17.52
N GLU A 88 -6.35 -2.37 -16.31
CA GLU A 88 -6.35 -3.78 -15.91
C GLU A 88 -7.25 -4.04 -14.70
N TYR A 89 -7.27 -3.11 -13.74
CA TYR A 89 -8.06 -3.22 -12.51
C TYR A 89 -9.15 -2.16 -12.47
N LYS A 90 -10.25 -2.47 -11.76
CA LYS A 90 -11.36 -1.54 -11.55
C LYS A 90 -11.30 -0.81 -10.22
N ARG A 91 -10.60 -1.40 -9.25
CA ARG A 91 -10.48 -0.86 -7.89
C ARG A 91 -9.11 -1.09 -7.31
N ILE A 92 -8.73 -0.20 -6.39
CA ILE A 92 -7.61 -0.39 -5.49
C ILE A 92 -8.17 -0.51 -4.07
N LEU A 93 -7.66 -1.48 -3.32
CA LEU A 93 -7.86 -1.62 -1.87
C LEU A 93 -6.56 -1.32 -1.14
N ALA A 94 -6.67 -0.80 0.07
CA ALA A 94 -5.58 -0.70 1.02
C ALA A 94 -6.09 -0.90 2.45
N ILE A 95 -5.19 -1.26 3.35
CA ILE A 95 -5.44 -1.23 4.80
C ILE A 95 -4.73 -0.02 5.36
N SER A 96 -5.43 0.75 6.18
CA SER A 96 -4.95 1.96 6.81
C SER A 96 -5.37 2.01 8.27
N ASP A 97 -4.76 2.86 9.06
CA ASP A 97 -5.15 3.12 10.44
C ASP A 97 -5.37 4.61 10.72
N GLU A 98 -6.06 4.92 11.82
CA GLU A 98 -6.42 6.29 12.21
C GLU A 98 -5.22 7.10 12.74
N LYS A 99 -4.14 6.43 13.15
CA LYS A 99 -3.02 7.04 13.91
C LYS A 99 -1.67 7.04 13.18
N GLY A 100 -1.61 6.47 11.98
CA GLY A 100 -0.37 6.35 11.22
C GLY A 100 0.64 5.36 11.82
N VAL A 101 0.19 4.40 12.62
CA VAL A 101 1.04 3.35 13.24
C VAL A 101 1.30 2.20 12.26
N PHE A 102 0.30 1.86 11.47
CA PHE A 102 0.43 0.86 10.41
C PHE A 102 1.31 1.41 9.28
N PRO A 103 2.26 0.63 8.75
CA PRO A 103 3.29 1.14 7.82
C PRO A 103 2.77 1.38 6.40
N ASN A 104 1.63 2.01 6.29
CA ASN A 104 1.02 2.48 5.05
C ASN A 104 0.76 3.99 5.19
N GLY A 105 -0.11 4.58 4.42
CA GLY A 105 -0.63 5.91 4.73
C GLY A 105 -1.62 5.83 5.89
N ASP A 106 -1.78 6.90 6.67
CA ASP A 106 -2.90 7.01 7.60
C ASP A 106 -4.22 7.21 6.86
N LEU A 107 -5.33 7.10 7.59
CA LEU A 107 -6.67 7.19 7.00
C LEU A 107 -6.89 8.52 6.27
N ASP A 108 -6.45 9.63 6.85
CA ASP A 108 -6.58 10.96 6.26
C ASP A 108 -5.81 11.08 4.93
N PHE A 109 -4.63 10.46 4.84
CA PHE A 109 -3.88 10.39 3.58
C PHE A 109 -4.69 9.70 2.48
N PHE A 110 -5.28 8.55 2.75
CA PHE A 110 -6.07 7.83 1.76
C PHE A 110 -7.35 8.59 1.36
N ILE A 111 -8.09 9.13 2.33
CA ILE A 111 -9.29 9.94 2.06
C ILE A 111 -8.95 11.16 1.22
N SER A 112 -7.84 11.87 1.53
CA SER A 112 -7.38 13.04 0.76
C SER A 112 -6.97 12.67 -0.68
N ASN A 113 -6.59 11.42 -0.93
CA ASN A 113 -6.30 10.88 -2.27
C ASN A 113 -7.51 10.22 -2.95
N GLY A 114 -8.72 10.42 -2.42
CA GLY A 114 -9.98 10.01 -3.04
C GLY A 114 -10.40 8.57 -2.77
N PHE A 115 -9.80 7.93 -1.76
CA PHE A 115 -10.29 6.65 -1.26
C PHE A 115 -11.52 6.84 -0.39
N GLN A 116 -12.37 5.84 -0.34
CA GLN A 116 -13.53 5.73 0.53
C GLN A 116 -13.22 4.76 1.66
N ASP A 117 -13.61 5.10 2.88
CA ASP A 117 -13.51 4.22 4.04
C ASP A 117 -14.68 3.22 4.02
N GLU A 118 -14.38 1.94 3.93
CA GLU A 118 -15.35 0.83 3.97
C GLU A 118 -15.61 0.35 5.40
N GLY A 119 -14.89 0.90 6.37
CA GLY A 119 -15.05 0.61 7.79
C GLY A 119 -13.91 -0.21 8.41
N VAL A 120 -14.06 -0.46 9.70
CA VAL A 120 -13.06 -1.17 10.53
C VAL A 120 -13.11 -2.67 10.23
N ILE A 121 -11.95 -3.24 9.90
CA ILE A 121 -11.77 -4.68 9.67
C ILE A 121 -10.99 -5.38 10.80
N PHE A 122 -10.28 -4.62 11.61
CA PHE A 122 -9.53 -5.12 12.76
C PHE A 122 -9.42 -4.05 13.83
N GLU A 123 -9.52 -4.44 15.09
CA GLU A 123 -9.36 -3.54 16.23
C GLU A 123 -8.56 -4.23 17.34
N ASP A 124 -7.52 -3.54 17.81
CA ASP A 124 -6.74 -3.90 18.98
C ASP A 124 -6.55 -2.66 19.85
N GLU A 125 -7.04 -2.68 21.07
CA GLU A 125 -6.97 -1.55 22.02
C GLU A 125 -5.54 -1.10 22.33
N ASN A 126 -4.58 -2.01 22.24
CA ASN A 126 -3.16 -1.74 22.52
C ASN A 126 -2.34 -1.35 21.28
N TYR A 127 -2.94 -1.45 20.09
CA TYR A 127 -2.25 -1.17 18.84
C TYR A 127 -2.99 -0.11 18.01
N CYS A 128 -3.98 -0.50 17.22
CA CYS A 128 -4.71 0.41 16.33
C CYS A 128 -6.04 -0.19 15.86
N ARG A 129 -6.84 0.65 15.23
CA ARG A 129 -8.00 0.25 14.43
C ARG A 129 -7.61 0.29 12.97
N LEU A 130 -7.75 -0.83 12.28
CA LEU A 130 -7.47 -0.94 10.86
C LEU A 130 -8.75 -0.81 10.05
N HIS A 131 -8.74 0.08 9.07
CA HIS A 131 -9.79 0.31 8.12
C HIS A 131 -9.45 -0.29 6.76
N LEU A 132 -10.43 -0.84 6.09
CA LEU A 132 -10.35 -1.12 4.66
C LEU A 132 -10.73 0.16 3.90
N VAL A 133 -9.86 0.60 3.01
CA VAL A 133 -10.13 1.74 2.15
C VAL A 133 -10.11 1.33 0.68
N THR A 134 -10.98 1.91 -0.13
CA THR A 134 -11.14 1.55 -1.54
C THR A 134 -11.18 2.78 -2.44
N LYS A 135 -10.67 2.63 -3.66
CA LYS A 135 -10.81 3.64 -4.72
C LYS A 135 -11.14 2.98 -6.04
N LYS A 136 -12.14 3.51 -6.75
CA LYS A 136 -12.43 3.13 -8.14
C LYS A 136 -11.39 3.78 -9.08
N LEU A 137 -10.95 3.00 -10.05
CA LEU A 137 -10.08 3.42 -11.12
C LEU A 137 -10.85 3.84 -12.36
#